data_352757786c5bce2e412cc98833632f0f
#
_entry.id   352757786c5bce2e412cc98833632f0f
#
_cell.length_a   1.000
_cell.length_b   1.000
_cell.length_c   1.000
_cell.angle_alpha   90.00
_cell.angle_beta   90.00
_cell.angle_gamma   90.00
#
_symmetry.space_group_name_H-M   'P 1'
#
loop_
_entity.id
_entity.type
_entity.pdbx_description
1 polymer ?
#
loop_
_entity_poly.entity_id
_entity_poly.type
_entity_poly.pdbx_seq_one_letter_code
_entity_poly.pdbx_strand_id
1 'polypeptide(L)'
;MADNEVKVALPSPLENLQLPDPALVTYYDNAINHRCFWIDYDIDETLLELARNIIAINRQDNGVPVEQRKPIVIWVFSYGGDLDSTFSFLDICALSQTPIITINAGISMSAGLLILLAGHKRYCLPRSQALIHTGSLSGLSGTYEQTEAYMNTYKKSVEVMQEFVLNCTRIDKKEFSKKKSKRLVFKCRRAD
;
A
#
# COMPACT_ATOMS: atom_id res chain seq x y z
N MET A 1 -42.36 40.58 7.68
CA MET A 1 -41.92 39.28 8.22
C MET A 1 -40.54 39.54 8.80
N ALA A 2 -40.40 39.48 10.11
CA ALA A 2 -39.13 39.75 10.76
C ALA A 2 -38.23 38.51 10.58
N ASP A 3 -37.04 38.71 9.98
CA ASP A 3 -36.01 37.69 9.92
C ASP A 3 -35.56 37.33 11.34
N ASN A 4 -35.96 36.19 11.83
CA ASN A 4 -35.45 35.64 13.08
C ASN A 4 -34.05 35.02 12.83
N GLU A 5 -33.05 35.87 12.69
CA GLU A 5 -31.66 35.45 12.81
C GLU A 5 -31.38 35.03 14.25
N VAL A 6 -31.17 33.72 14.46
CA VAL A 6 -30.66 33.25 15.75
C VAL A 6 -29.15 33.46 15.77
N LYS A 7 -28.69 34.50 16.41
CA LYS A 7 -27.27 34.75 16.66
C LYS A 7 -26.80 33.88 17.83
N VAL A 8 -26.05 32.87 17.56
CA VAL A 8 -25.37 32.09 18.61
C VAL A 8 -24.03 32.76 18.88
N ALA A 9 -23.93 33.40 20.06
CA ALA A 9 -22.64 33.91 20.53
C ALA A 9 -21.82 32.77 21.13
N LEU A 10 -20.73 32.39 20.46
CA LEU A 10 -19.78 31.45 21.02
C LEU A 10 -18.88 32.18 22.04
N PRO A 11 -18.44 31.53 23.14
CA PRO A 11 -17.45 32.08 24.06
C PRO A 11 -16.14 32.43 23.32
N SER A 12 -15.52 33.50 23.67
CA SER A 12 -14.28 34.04 23.07
C SER A 12 -13.16 33.01 22.83
N PRO A 13 -12.95 31.98 23.67
CA PRO A 13 -11.99 30.89 23.39
C PRO A 13 -12.35 30.01 22.19
N LEU A 14 -13.62 29.98 21.75
CA LEU A 14 -14.10 29.17 20.64
C LEU A 14 -14.11 29.94 19.31
N GLU A 15 -14.03 31.27 19.33
CA GLU A 15 -14.00 32.10 18.12
C GLU A 15 -12.76 31.84 17.24
N ASN A 16 -11.67 31.34 17.85
CA ASN A 16 -10.42 30.99 17.16
C ASN A 16 -10.24 29.47 17.00
N LEU A 17 -11.27 28.66 17.29
CA LEU A 17 -11.19 27.22 17.15
C LEU A 17 -11.24 26.85 15.67
N GLN A 18 -10.09 26.53 15.10
CA GLN A 18 -10.02 25.90 13.78
C GLN A 18 -10.42 24.43 13.93
N LEU A 19 -11.59 24.08 13.41
CA LEU A 19 -11.97 22.68 13.32
C LEU A 19 -11.03 21.96 12.33
N PRO A 20 -10.61 20.73 12.64
CA PRO A 20 -9.80 19.94 11.72
C PRO A 20 -10.57 19.72 10.41
N ASP A 21 -9.83 19.58 9.30
CA ASP A 21 -10.41 19.25 8.01
C ASP A 21 -11.26 17.97 8.13
N PRO A 22 -12.55 18.00 7.72
CA PRO A 22 -13.44 16.82 7.75
C PRO A 22 -12.85 15.59 7.05
N ALA A 23 -12.09 15.78 5.97
CA ALA A 23 -11.41 14.69 5.27
C ALA A 23 -10.34 14.04 6.16
N LEU A 24 -9.57 14.84 6.89
CA LEU A 24 -8.59 14.36 7.84
C LEU A 24 -9.22 13.61 9.01
N VAL A 25 -10.35 14.10 9.53
CA VAL A 25 -11.13 13.40 10.58
C VAL A 25 -11.60 12.04 10.07
N THR A 26 -12.15 11.98 8.86
CA THR A 26 -12.59 10.73 8.25
C THR A 26 -11.43 9.76 8.03
N TYR A 27 -10.28 10.26 7.59
CA TYR A 27 -9.06 9.45 7.43
C TYR A 27 -8.64 8.82 8.76
N TYR A 28 -8.54 9.61 9.83
CA TYR A 28 -8.15 9.11 11.15
C TYR A 28 -9.19 8.16 11.74
N ASP A 29 -10.48 8.41 11.56
CA ASP A 29 -11.54 7.50 11.99
C ASP A 29 -11.40 6.13 11.32
N ASN A 30 -11.22 6.11 9.99
CA ASN A 30 -10.97 4.88 9.24
C ASN A 30 -9.70 4.15 9.72
N ALA A 31 -8.60 4.87 9.95
CA ALA A 31 -7.36 4.28 10.39
C ALA A 31 -7.44 3.70 11.81
N ILE A 32 -7.97 4.47 12.77
CA ILE A 32 -7.97 4.12 14.19
C ILE A 32 -9.10 3.15 14.53
N ASN A 33 -10.34 3.46 14.14
CA ASN A 33 -11.52 2.70 14.54
C ASN A 33 -11.81 1.52 13.60
N HIS A 34 -11.48 1.66 12.31
CA HIS A 34 -11.80 0.66 11.31
C HIS A 34 -10.59 -0.12 10.80
N ARG A 35 -9.36 0.31 11.11
CA ARG A 35 -8.10 -0.28 10.59
C ARG A 35 -8.12 -0.42 9.07
N CYS A 36 -8.69 0.58 8.41
CA CYS A 36 -8.94 0.62 6.99
C CYS A 36 -8.09 1.72 6.36
N PHE A 37 -7.25 1.36 5.41
CA PHE A 37 -6.28 2.26 4.78
C PHE A 37 -6.44 2.22 3.26
N TRP A 38 -6.08 3.32 2.62
CA TRP A 38 -6.02 3.43 1.17
C TRP A 38 -4.60 3.75 0.73
N ILE A 39 -4.17 3.07 -0.33
CA ILE A 39 -2.96 3.39 -1.10
C ILE A 39 -3.47 3.76 -2.49
N ASP A 40 -3.76 5.04 -2.69
CA ASP A 40 -4.32 5.63 -3.90
C ASP A 40 -3.39 6.70 -4.49
N TYR A 41 -2.09 6.50 -4.29
CA TYR A 41 -1.00 7.38 -4.69
C TYR A 41 0.15 6.59 -5.31
N ASP A 42 1.10 7.31 -5.95
CA ASP A 42 2.36 6.74 -6.41
C ASP A 42 3.26 6.44 -5.20
N ILE A 43 3.80 5.23 -5.15
CA ILE A 43 4.54 4.72 -3.99
C ILE A 43 5.85 5.50 -3.82
N ASP A 44 6.01 6.08 -2.66
CA ASP A 44 7.20 6.75 -2.15
C ASP A 44 7.40 6.45 -0.66
N GLU A 45 8.21 7.24 0.04
CA GLU A 45 8.46 7.10 1.47
C GLU A 45 7.22 7.31 2.36
N THR A 46 6.15 7.91 1.85
CA THR A 46 4.88 8.05 2.61
C THR A 46 4.24 6.71 2.94
N LEU A 47 4.55 5.66 2.15
CA LEU A 47 4.15 4.29 2.46
C LEU A 47 4.61 3.82 3.84
N LEU A 48 5.73 4.36 4.35
CA LEU A 48 6.25 4.01 5.66
C LEU A 48 5.37 4.52 6.82
N GLU A 49 4.48 5.47 6.58
CA GLU A 49 3.48 5.88 7.58
C GLU A 49 2.47 4.75 7.82
N LEU A 50 2.01 4.10 6.76
CA LEU A 50 1.16 2.91 6.90
C LEU A 50 1.91 1.76 7.59
N ALA A 51 3.19 1.57 7.28
CA ALA A 51 4.03 0.59 7.95
C ALA A 51 4.09 0.83 9.47
N ARG A 52 4.25 2.09 9.91
CA ARG A 52 4.22 2.46 11.34
C ARG A 52 2.85 2.17 11.96
N ASN A 53 1.76 2.42 11.24
CA ASN A 53 0.41 2.08 11.72
C ASN A 53 0.23 0.56 11.91
N ILE A 54 0.76 -0.27 10.99
CA ILE A 54 0.74 -1.73 11.13
C ILE A 54 1.48 -2.16 12.41
N ILE A 55 2.66 -1.59 12.68
CA ILE A 55 3.43 -1.86 13.90
C ILE A 55 2.64 -1.43 15.15
N ALA A 56 2.02 -0.26 15.13
CA ALA A 56 1.23 0.26 16.25
C ALA A 56 0.02 -0.64 16.55
N ILE A 57 -0.69 -1.09 15.50
CA ILE A 57 -1.83 -2.02 15.64
C ILE A 57 -1.38 -3.36 16.21
N ASN A 58 -0.23 -3.89 15.75
CA ASN A 58 0.30 -5.14 16.31
C ASN A 58 0.66 -5.02 17.81
N ARG A 59 1.14 -3.83 18.24
CA ARG A 59 1.38 -3.55 19.66
C ARG A 59 0.09 -3.46 20.46
N GLN A 60 -0.96 -2.85 19.90
CA GLN A 60 -2.29 -2.80 20.53
C GLN A 60 -2.89 -4.19 20.70
N ASP A 61 -2.67 -5.06 19.72
CA ASP A 61 -3.17 -6.44 19.73
C ASP A 61 -2.31 -7.40 20.57
N ASN A 62 -1.29 -6.91 21.26
CA ASN A 62 -0.44 -7.74 22.10
C ASN A 62 -1.27 -8.43 23.20
N GLY A 63 -1.13 -9.75 23.32
CA GLY A 63 -1.93 -10.57 24.23
C GLY A 63 -3.31 -10.98 23.70
N VAL A 64 -3.77 -10.46 22.55
CA VAL A 64 -5.01 -10.90 21.90
C VAL A 64 -4.70 -12.10 20.98
N PRO A 65 -5.42 -13.23 21.10
CA PRO A 65 -5.27 -14.36 20.17
C PRO A 65 -5.49 -13.92 18.70
N VAL A 66 -4.70 -14.46 17.79
CA VAL A 66 -4.70 -14.03 16.38
C VAL A 66 -6.08 -14.15 15.74
N GLU A 67 -6.85 -15.18 16.11
CA GLU A 67 -8.20 -15.46 15.60
C GLU A 67 -9.23 -14.40 16.02
N GLN A 68 -8.94 -13.66 17.09
CA GLN A 68 -9.81 -12.61 17.64
C GLN A 68 -9.38 -11.22 17.21
N ARG A 69 -8.22 -11.07 16.57
CA ARG A 69 -7.73 -9.77 16.10
C ARG A 69 -8.55 -9.26 14.94
N LYS A 70 -9.00 -8.01 15.04
CA LYS A 70 -9.63 -7.31 13.90
C LYS A 70 -8.57 -7.12 12.81
N PRO A 71 -8.82 -7.57 11.58
CA PRO A 71 -7.84 -7.46 10.51
C PRO A 71 -7.58 -6.01 10.11
N ILE A 72 -6.40 -5.76 9.56
CA ILE A 72 -6.04 -4.53 8.87
C ILE A 72 -6.47 -4.68 7.42
N VAL A 73 -7.24 -3.73 6.88
CA VAL A 73 -7.72 -3.73 5.50
C VAL A 73 -7.02 -2.64 4.71
N ILE A 74 -6.39 -3.00 3.60
CA ILE A 74 -5.66 -2.09 2.74
C ILE A 74 -6.24 -2.14 1.32
N TRP A 75 -6.83 -1.05 0.89
CA TRP A 75 -7.30 -0.85 -0.48
C TRP A 75 -6.15 -0.32 -1.33
N VAL A 76 -5.90 -0.95 -2.47
CA VAL A 76 -4.79 -0.60 -3.35
C VAL A 76 -5.30 -0.13 -4.69
N PHE A 77 -4.97 1.12 -5.03
CA PHE A 77 -5.16 1.73 -6.34
C PHE A 77 -3.89 2.51 -6.69
N SER A 78 -2.87 1.85 -7.22
CA SER A 78 -1.57 2.48 -7.46
C SER A 78 -0.89 1.96 -8.72
N TYR A 79 -0.24 2.85 -9.43
CA TYR A 79 0.61 2.52 -10.58
C TYR A 79 2.00 2.00 -10.17
N GLY A 80 2.34 2.09 -8.89
CA GLY A 80 3.63 1.67 -8.33
C GLY A 80 4.48 2.83 -7.90
N GLY A 81 5.80 2.64 -7.86
CA GLY A 81 6.77 3.65 -7.44
C GLY A 81 8.02 3.04 -6.82
N ASP A 82 8.48 3.62 -5.71
CA ASP A 82 9.73 3.28 -5.05
C ASP A 82 9.78 1.85 -4.52
N LEU A 83 10.88 1.14 -4.86
CA LEU A 83 11.07 -0.26 -4.44
C LEU A 83 11.60 -0.38 -3.02
N ASP A 84 12.43 0.54 -2.54
CA ASP A 84 13.05 0.44 -1.21
C ASP A 84 12.01 0.62 -0.11
N SER A 85 11.14 1.61 -0.24
CA SER A 85 9.97 1.80 0.63
C SER A 85 9.02 0.60 0.56
N THR A 86 8.82 0.07 -0.66
CA THR A 86 8.00 -1.12 -0.87
C THR A 86 8.56 -2.32 -0.14
N PHE A 87 9.84 -2.67 -0.30
CA PHE A 87 10.45 -3.82 0.38
C PHE A 87 10.35 -3.70 1.91
N SER A 88 10.64 -2.51 2.45
CA SER A 88 10.45 -2.26 3.88
C SER A 88 9.03 -2.53 4.33
N PHE A 89 8.03 -2.14 3.53
CA PHE A 89 6.63 -2.40 3.80
C PHE A 89 6.29 -3.89 3.73
N LEU A 90 6.81 -4.62 2.73
CA LEU A 90 6.59 -6.08 2.59
C LEU A 90 7.11 -6.83 3.83
N ASP A 91 8.29 -6.48 4.31
CA ASP A 91 8.88 -7.10 5.50
C ASP A 91 8.05 -6.83 6.75
N ILE A 92 7.53 -5.61 6.91
CA ILE A 92 6.63 -5.26 8.02
C ILE A 92 5.31 -6.03 7.93
N CYS A 93 4.75 -6.20 6.73
CA CYS A 93 3.57 -7.04 6.52
C CYS A 93 3.85 -8.50 6.90
N ALA A 94 5.00 -9.03 6.51
CA ALA A 94 5.41 -10.41 6.83
C ALA A 94 5.61 -10.63 8.33
N LEU A 95 6.06 -9.62 9.07
CA LEU A 95 6.23 -9.67 10.52
C LEU A 95 4.91 -9.48 11.29
N SER A 96 3.87 -8.99 10.63
CA SER A 96 2.58 -8.72 11.28
C SER A 96 1.89 -10.01 11.70
N GLN A 97 1.59 -10.12 13.00
CA GLN A 97 0.74 -11.18 13.54
C GLN A 97 -0.75 -10.83 13.44
N THR A 98 -1.09 -9.55 13.30
CA THR A 98 -2.45 -9.13 13.02
C THR A 98 -2.73 -9.36 11.54
N PRO A 99 -3.84 -10.06 11.18
CA PRO A 99 -4.15 -10.37 9.80
C PRO A 99 -4.25 -9.11 8.92
N ILE A 100 -3.59 -9.13 7.77
CA ILE A 100 -3.66 -8.07 6.76
C ILE A 100 -4.45 -8.58 5.56
N ILE A 101 -5.46 -7.82 5.17
CA ILE A 101 -6.28 -8.05 3.98
C ILE A 101 -5.98 -6.96 2.98
N THR A 102 -5.55 -7.32 1.78
CA THR A 102 -5.34 -6.37 0.69
C THR A 102 -6.40 -6.53 -0.38
N ILE A 103 -6.88 -5.43 -0.93
CA ILE A 103 -7.96 -5.41 -1.92
C ILE A 103 -7.53 -4.54 -3.11
N ASN A 104 -7.45 -5.13 -4.30
CA ASN A 104 -7.23 -4.35 -5.52
C ASN A 104 -8.51 -3.57 -5.85
N ALA A 105 -8.47 -2.25 -5.67
CA ALA A 105 -9.60 -1.34 -5.89
C ALA A 105 -9.77 -0.90 -7.35
N GLY A 106 -8.89 -1.34 -8.24
CA GLY A 106 -8.94 -1.00 -9.67
C GLY A 106 -7.62 -1.28 -10.37
N ILE A 107 -6.53 -0.73 -9.86
CA ILE A 107 -5.20 -0.84 -10.43
C ILE A 107 -4.21 -1.20 -9.32
N SER A 108 -3.40 -2.24 -9.56
CA SER A 108 -2.24 -2.58 -8.72
C SER A 108 -1.08 -2.93 -9.64
N MET A 109 -0.24 -1.96 -9.94
CA MET A 109 0.85 -2.11 -10.91
C MET A 109 2.22 -1.96 -10.26
N SER A 110 3.23 -2.69 -10.76
CA SER A 110 4.61 -2.58 -10.30
C SER A 110 4.71 -2.76 -8.78
N ALA A 111 5.24 -1.82 -8.02
CA ALA A 111 5.26 -1.80 -6.57
C ALA A 111 3.87 -1.96 -5.94
N GLY A 112 2.82 -1.39 -6.55
CA GLY A 112 1.43 -1.57 -6.10
C GLY A 112 0.95 -3.03 -6.16
N LEU A 113 1.44 -3.83 -7.12
CA LEU A 113 1.19 -5.28 -7.12
C LEU A 113 1.92 -5.98 -5.98
N LEU A 114 3.16 -5.60 -5.66
CA LEU A 114 3.90 -6.20 -4.55
C LEU A 114 3.16 -5.98 -3.24
N ILE A 115 2.64 -4.77 -3.02
CA ILE A 115 1.82 -4.43 -1.85
C ILE A 115 0.54 -5.28 -1.82
N LEU A 116 -0.16 -5.43 -2.94
CA LEU A 116 -1.32 -6.31 -3.02
C LEU A 116 -0.95 -7.75 -2.63
N LEU A 117 0.20 -8.23 -3.06
CA LEU A 117 0.68 -9.59 -2.78
C LEU A 117 1.14 -9.79 -1.33
N ALA A 118 1.46 -8.72 -0.58
CA ALA A 118 1.88 -8.76 0.81
C ALA A 118 0.74 -9.10 1.79
N GLY A 119 -0.52 -8.97 1.37
CA GLY A 119 -1.66 -9.33 2.21
C GLY A 119 -1.72 -10.83 2.51
N HIS A 120 -2.02 -11.17 3.77
CA HIS A 120 -2.29 -12.55 4.20
C HIS A 120 -3.53 -13.13 3.50
N LYS A 121 -4.53 -12.26 3.24
CA LYS A 121 -5.66 -12.54 2.35
C LYS A 121 -5.74 -11.44 1.31
N ARG A 122 -6.03 -11.83 0.08
CA ARG A 122 -6.01 -10.92 -1.08
C ARG A 122 -7.30 -11.02 -1.84
N TYR A 123 -7.87 -9.87 -2.15
CA TYR A 123 -9.08 -9.74 -2.95
C TYR A 123 -8.88 -8.78 -4.10
N CYS A 124 -9.76 -8.82 -5.06
CA CYS A 124 -9.79 -7.85 -6.14
C CYS A 124 -11.22 -7.58 -6.60
N LEU A 125 -11.49 -6.35 -6.99
CA LEU A 125 -12.76 -5.99 -7.59
C LEU A 125 -12.86 -6.56 -9.01
N PRO A 126 -14.06 -6.85 -9.53
CA PRO A 126 -14.24 -7.59 -10.80
C PRO A 126 -13.60 -6.93 -12.02
N ARG A 127 -13.43 -5.61 -12.02
CA ARG A 127 -12.84 -4.84 -13.13
C ARG A 127 -11.41 -4.42 -12.87
N SER A 128 -10.82 -4.86 -11.75
CA SER A 128 -9.47 -4.50 -11.40
C SER A 128 -8.43 -5.21 -12.25
N GLN A 129 -7.29 -4.57 -12.40
CA GLN A 129 -6.14 -5.05 -13.13
C GLN A 129 -4.91 -5.03 -12.23
N ALA A 130 -4.03 -5.98 -12.42
CA ALA A 130 -2.73 -5.99 -11.78
C ALA A 130 -1.65 -6.25 -12.84
N LEU A 131 -0.49 -5.62 -12.68
CA LEU A 131 0.56 -5.70 -13.67
C LEU A 131 1.92 -5.71 -12.98
N ILE A 132 2.81 -6.57 -13.47
CA ILE A 132 4.23 -6.57 -13.13
C ILE A 132 5.09 -6.32 -14.39
N HIS A 133 6.16 -5.58 -14.21
CA HIS A 133 7.22 -5.38 -15.18
C HIS A 133 8.57 -5.38 -14.47
N THR A 134 9.67 -5.38 -15.23
CA THR A 134 11.03 -5.40 -14.67
C THR A 134 11.47 -4.07 -14.05
N GLY A 135 10.57 -3.10 -14.02
CA GLY A 135 10.85 -1.76 -13.52
C GLY A 135 11.40 -0.82 -14.59
N SER A 136 11.55 0.42 -14.21
CA SER A 136 12.20 1.46 -15.01
C SER A 136 13.14 2.26 -14.13
N LEU A 137 14.25 2.69 -14.68
CA LEU A 137 15.18 3.61 -14.05
C LEU A 137 15.11 4.95 -14.77
N SER A 138 15.01 6.02 -14.01
CA SER A 138 15.08 7.39 -14.53
C SER A 138 16.04 8.21 -13.69
N GLY A 139 16.67 9.23 -14.30
CA GLY A 139 17.48 10.20 -13.56
C GLY A 139 18.86 9.70 -13.09
N LEU A 140 19.38 8.63 -13.70
CA LEU A 140 20.75 8.18 -13.41
C LEU A 140 21.76 9.27 -13.80
N SER A 141 22.47 9.81 -12.82
CA SER A 141 23.55 10.76 -13.02
C SER A 141 24.67 10.42 -12.04
N GLY A 142 25.92 10.62 -12.45
CA GLY A 142 27.10 10.34 -11.62
C GLY A 142 28.31 9.90 -12.43
N THR A 143 29.39 9.49 -11.76
CA THR A 143 30.54 8.87 -12.42
C THR A 143 30.19 7.50 -12.99
N TYR A 144 31.05 6.96 -13.83
CA TYR A 144 30.88 5.60 -14.37
C TYR A 144 30.72 4.57 -13.23
N GLU A 145 31.60 4.60 -12.23
CA GLU A 145 31.62 3.67 -11.12
C GLU A 145 30.33 3.78 -10.27
N GLN A 146 29.84 4.99 -10.03
CA GLN A 146 28.60 5.23 -9.30
C GLN A 146 27.40 4.67 -10.08
N THR A 147 27.34 4.90 -11.38
CA THR A 147 26.29 4.40 -12.25
C THR A 147 26.29 2.87 -12.33
N GLU A 148 27.46 2.26 -12.47
CA GLU A 148 27.61 0.80 -12.47
C GLU A 148 27.18 0.19 -11.13
N ALA A 149 27.62 0.76 -10.02
CA ALA A 149 27.22 0.30 -8.67
C ALA A 149 25.71 0.39 -8.48
N TYR A 150 25.09 1.48 -8.90
CA TYR A 150 23.65 1.66 -8.85
C TYR A 150 22.89 0.64 -9.71
N MET A 151 23.33 0.42 -10.94
CA MET A 151 22.74 -0.59 -11.84
C MET A 151 22.84 -2.00 -11.26
N ASN A 152 23.96 -2.33 -10.62
CA ASN A 152 24.14 -3.64 -9.97
C ASN A 152 23.21 -3.81 -8.76
N THR A 153 23.01 -2.76 -7.97
CA THR A 153 22.06 -2.75 -6.85
C THR A 153 20.64 -2.92 -7.35
N TYR A 154 20.25 -2.11 -8.34
CA TYR A 154 18.91 -2.19 -8.95
C TYR A 154 18.61 -3.57 -9.54
N LYS A 155 19.57 -4.19 -10.19
CA LYS A 155 19.43 -5.55 -10.71
C LYS A 155 19.09 -6.55 -9.60
N LYS A 156 19.76 -6.45 -8.44
CA LYS A 156 19.44 -7.28 -7.26
C LYS A 156 18.02 -7.02 -6.75
N SER A 157 17.61 -5.75 -6.67
CA SER A 157 16.25 -5.40 -6.27
C SER A 157 15.21 -6.00 -7.21
N VAL A 158 15.45 -5.99 -8.53
CA VAL A 158 14.59 -6.64 -9.52
C VAL A 158 14.54 -8.16 -9.33
N GLU A 159 15.65 -8.80 -9.00
CA GLU A 159 15.71 -10.24 -8.70
C GLU A 159 14.86 -10.58 -7.45
N VAL A 160 14.99 -9.81 -6.36
CA VAL A 160 14.19 -9.95 -5.14
C VAL A 160 12.70 -9.76 -5.43
N MET A 161 12.33 -8.73 -6.19
CA MET A 161 10.95 -8.50 -6.63
C MET A 161 10.38 -9.69 -7.39
N GLN A 162 11.16 -10.26 -8.33
CA GLN A 162 10.73 -11.40 -9.12
C GLN A 162 10.53 -12.65 -8.26
N GLU A 163 11.43 -12.91 -7.34
CA GLU A 163 11.34 -14.02 -6.40
C GLU A 163 10.10 -13.88 -5.52
N PHE A 164 9.85 -12.71 -4.98
CA PHE A 164 8.65 -12.43 -4.19
C PHE A 164 7.37 -12.72 -4.97
N VAL A 165 7.26 -12.23 -6.22
CA VAL A 165 6.09 -12.49 -7.07
C VAL A 165 5.89 -13.98 -7.33
N LEU A 166 6.99 -14.71 -7.62
CA LEU A 166 6.91 -16.16 -7.86
C LEU A 166 6.47 -16.92 -6.60
N ASN A 167 6.94 -16.52 -5.43
CA ASN A 167 6.59 -17.14 -4.15
C ASN A 167 5.13 -16.86 -3.76
N CYS A 168 4.60 -15.68 -4.12
CA CYS A 168 3.26 -15.25 -3.78
C CYS A 168 2.18 -15.64 -4.81
N THR A 169 2.57 -16.19 -5.97
CA THR A 169 1.65 -16.49 -7.07
C THR A 169 1.84 -17.90 -7.60
N ARG A 170 0.90 -18.36 -8.43
CA ARG A 170 1.02 -19.66 -9.13
C ARG A 170 1.64 -19.53 -10.53
N ILE A 171 2.35 -18.46 -10.81
CA ILE A 171 2.99 -18.23 -12.10
C ILE A 171 4.18 -19.16 -12.25
N ASP A 172 4.26 -19.86 -13.38
CA ASP A 172 5.43 -20.65 -13.73
C ASP A 172 6.65 -19.74 -14.00
N LYS A 173 7.82 -20.12 -13.45
CA LYS A 173 9.07 -19.36 -13.62
C LYS A 173 9.47 -19.18 -15.09
N LYS A 174 9.19 -20.18 -15.94
CA LYS A 174 9.50 -20.11 -17.37
C LYS A 174 8.55 -19.13 -18.08
N GLU A 175 7.26 -19.13 -17.70
CA GLU A 175 6.28 -18.17 -18.20
C GLU A 175 6.65 -16.76 -17.78
N PHE A 176 6.99 -16.56 -16.52
CA PHE A 176 7.43 -15.28 -16.00
C PHE A 176 8.67 -14.76 -16.76
N SER A 177 9.68 -15.60 -16.93
CA SER A 177 10.93 -15.25 -17.64
C SER A 177 10.71 -14.91 -19.11
N LYS A 178 9.78 -15.55 -19.81
CA LYS A 178 9.42 -15.23 -21.20
C LYS A 178 8.69 -13.89 -21.33
N LYS A 179 7.95 -13.48 -20.29
CA LYS A 179 7.11 -12.28 -20.29
C LYS A 179 7.72 -11.12 -19.53
N LYS A 180 8.86 -11.29 -18.84
CA LYS A 180 9.46 -10.24 -18.00
C LYS A 180 9.85 -8.97 -18.75
N SER A 181 10.14 -9.07 -20.06
CA SER A 181 10.36 -7.92 -20.94
C SER A 181 9.05 -7.32 -21.49
N LYS A 182 7.92 -8.01 -21.27
CA LYS A 182 6.57 -7.58 -21.63
C LYS A 182 5.76 -7.49 -20.34
N ARG A 183 4.92 -6.48 -20.24
CA ARG A 183 4.02 -6.29 -19.10
C ARG A 183 3.17 -7.54 -18.88
N LEU A 184 3.31 -8.18 -17.72
CA LEU A 184 2.47 -9.31 -17.34
C LEU A 184 1.23 -8.80 -16.63
N VAL A 185 0.08 -8.97 -17.27
CA VAL A 185 -1.21 -8.50 -16.74
C VAL A 185 -1.94 -9.66 -16.07
N PHE A 186 -2.36 -9.46 -14.85
CA PHE A 186 -3.22 -10.39 -14.10
C PHE A 186 -4.66 -9.90 -14.18
N LYS A 187 -5.56 -10.82 -14.46
CA LYS A 187 -7.00 -10.55 -14.36
C LYS A 187 -7.54 -11.19 -13.09
N CYS A 188 -8.39 -10.48 -12.39
CA CYS A 188 -9.15 -11.05 -11.29
C CYS A 188 -10.04 -12.18 -11.82
N ARG A 189 -10.00 -13.35 -11.16
CA ARG A 189 -11.03 -14.38 -11.34
C ARG A 189 -12.02 -14.26 -10.18
N ARG A 190 -13.30 -14.38 -10.46
CA ARG A 190 -14.28 -14.61 -9.41
C ARG A 190 -13.86 -15.88 -8.66
N ALA A 191 -13.87 -15.82 -7.32
CA ALA A 191 -13.95 -17.04 -6.55
C ALA A 191 -15.34 -17.63 -6.82
N ASP A 192 -15.37 -18.83 -7.35
CA ASP A 192 -16.60 -19.62 -7.49
C ASP A 192 -17.09 -20.04 -6.10
#